data_05c6d7667af767bf159174d2a08f4546
#
_entry.id   05c6d7667af767bf159174d2a08f4546
#
_cell.length_a   1.000
_cell.length_b   1.000
_cell.length_c   1.000
_cell.angle_alpha   90.00
_cell.angle_beta   90.00
_cell.angle_gamma   90.00
#
_symmetry.space_group_name_H-M   'P 1'
#
loop_
_entity.id
_entity.type
_entity.pdbx_description
1 polymer ?
#
loop_
_entity_poly.entity_id
_entity_poly.type
_entity_poly.pdbx_seq_one_letter_code
_entity_poly.pdbx_strand_id
1 'polypeptide(L)'
;MNTPSNPHFGLAPSPWITRFAHLIPAGARVLDLACGYGRHALHFAARGARVVAVDRDATALATLTGVPGIETQLADLEDGVWTVADQRFDAIVVSHYLHRPLLVQLCAALAADGTLLYETFALGNEAYGRPANPAFLLRPGELLELAALATPSLTVVAFEQGLADISGRPAVLQRLAAVGPARTWPPALDTRPAR
;
A
#
# COMPACT_ATOMS: atom_id res chain seq x y z
N MET A 1 -30.46 -1.19 17.27
CA MET A 1 -29.12 -0.63 17.57
C MET A 1 -28.51 -0.23 16.23
N ASN A 2 -28.43 1.08 15.93
CA ASN A 2 -27.80 1.57 14.70
C ASN A 2 -26.29 1.48 14.87
N THR A 3 -25.67 0.49 14.23
CA THR A 3 -24.21 0.47 14.07
C THR A 3 -23.86 1.69 13.20
N PRO A 4 -22.99 2.61 13.64
CA PRO A 4 -22.56 3.70 12.78
C PRO A 4 -21.92 3.09 11.55
N SER A 5 -22.47 3.38 10.37
CA SER A 5 -21.92 2.92 9.10
C SER A 5 -20.56 3.59 8.92
N ASN A 6 -19.48 2.87 9.22
CA ASN A 6 -18.14 3.36 8.96
C ASN A 6 -17.97 3.47 7.43
N PRO A 7 -17.69 4.67 6.87
CA PRO A 7 -17.62 4.91 5.44
C PRO A 7 -16.50 4.12 4.74
N HIS A 8 -15.61 3.48 5.51
CA HIS A 8 -14.49 2.68 4.98
C HIS A 8 -14.78 1.17 4.94
N PHE A 9 -15.90 0.72 5.52
CA PHE A 9 -16.29 -0.70 5.48
C PHE A 9 -16.80 -1.08 4.09
N GLY A 10 -16.28 -2.17 3.53
CA GLY A 10 -16.73 -2.71 2.24
C GLY A 10 -16.28 -1.93 0.99
N LEU A 11 -15.32 -1.03 1.12
CA LEU A 11 -14.73 -0.34 -0.04
C LEU A 11 -14.01 -1.33 -0.96
N ALA A 12 -14.15 -1.14 -2.27
CA ALA A 12 -13.36 -1.85 -3.26
C ALA A 12 -11.86 -1.52 -3.13
N PRO A 13 -10.96 -2.45 -3.49
CA PRO A 13 -9.55 -2.16 -3.60
C PRO A 13 -9.29 -0.98 -4.56
N SER A 14 -8.20 -0.24 -4.32
CA SER A 14 -7.81 0.85 -5.21
C SER A 14 -7.60 0.34 -6.65
N PRO A 15 -8.10 1.06 -7.66
CA PRO A 15 -7.82 0.75 -9.07
C PRO A 15 -6.32 0.72 -9.39
N TRP A 16 -5.50 1.56 -8.73
CA TRP A 16 -4.06 1.53 -8.86
C TRP A 16 -3.47 0.22 -8.36
N ILE A 17 -3.83 -0.18 -7.14
CA ILE A 17 -3.36 -1.43 -6.54
C ILE A 17 -3.80 -2.64 -7.36
N THR A 18 -5.05 -2.67 -7.82
CA THR A 18 -5.55 -3.78 -8.66
C THR A 18 -4.88 -3.85 -10.02
N ARG A 19 -4.56 -2.70 -10.64
CA ARG A 19 -3.84 -2.63 -11.92
C ARG A 19 -2.49 -3.32 -11.86
N PHE A 20 -1.75 -3.15 -10.77
CA PHE A 20 -0.41 -3.71 -10.59
C PHE A 20 -0.36 -4.98 -9.74
N ALA A 21 -1.52 -5.51 -9.33
CA ALA A 21 -1.59 -6.73 -8.52
C ALA A 21 -0.99 -7.96 -9.23
N HIS A 22 -0.86 -7.95 -10.56
CA HIS A 22 -0.22 -9.00 -11.33
C HIS A 22 1.29 -9.10 -11.10
N LEU A 23 1.93 -8.04 -10.57
CA LEU A 23 3.34 -8.08 -10.16
C LEU A 23 3.57 -8.92 -8.88
N ILE A 24 2.49 -9.29 -8.19
CA ILE A 24 2.53 -10.04 -6.93
C ILE A 24 2.02 -11.46 -7.21
N PRO A 25 2.88 -12.49 -7.16
CA PRO A 25 2.50 -13.86 -7.48
C PRO A 25 1.61 -14.47 -6.40
N ALA A 26 0.88 -15.53 -6.74
CA ALA A 26 0.21 -16.37 -5.76
C ALA A 26 1.23 -16.98 -4.79
N GLY A 27 0.83 -17.13 -3.52
CA GLY A 27 1.73 -17.59 -2.45
C GLY A 27 2.66 -16.51 -1.88
N ALA A 28 2.74 -15.32 -2.51
CA ALA A 28 3.55 -14.22 -2.02
C ALA A 28 3.17 -13.83 -0.58
N ARG A 29 4.17 -13.41 0.19
CA ARG A 29 3.97 -12.79 1.50
C ARG A 29 3.80 -11.28 1.32
N VAL A 30 2.63 -10.76 1.64
CA VAL A 30 2.24 -9.37 1.40
C VAL A 30 2.06 -8.66 2.75
N LEU A 31 2.63 -7.46 2.88
CA LEU A 31 2.32 -6.53 3.96
C LEU A 31 1.30 -5.51 3.46
N ASP A 32 0.12 -5.46 4.09
CA ASP A 32 -0.86 -4.37 3.92
C ASP A 32 -0.72 -3.42 5.11
N LEU A 33 -0.03 -2.29 4.90
CA LEU A 33 0.35 -1.35 5.93
C LEU A 33 -0.70 -0.25 6.11
N ALA A 34 -1.14 -0.02 7.36
CA ALA A 34 -2.30 0.82 7.69
C ALA A 34 -3.54 0.36 6.92
N CYS A 35 -3.83 -0.94 7.06
CA CYS A 35 -4.77 -1.66 6.20
C CYS A 35 -6.24 -1.24 6.41
N GLY A 36 -6.59 -0.58 7.54
CA GLY A 36 -7.96 -0.29 7.91
C GLY A 36 -8.82 -1.56 7.93
N TYR A 37 -9.94 -1.54 7.24
CA TYR A 37 -10.83 -2.71 7.06
C TYR A 37 -10.31 -3.75 6.06
N GLY A 38 -9.06 -3.65 5.61
CA GLY A 38 -8.36 -4.68 4.85
C GLY A 38 -8.83 -4.86 3.42
N ARG A 39 -9.32 -3.83 2.74
CA ARG A 39 -9.77 -3.94 1.33
C ARG A 39 -8.70 -4.52 0.40
N HIS A 40 -7.42 -4.21 0.65
CA HIS A 40 -6.31 -4.76 -0.12
C HIS A 40 -5.87 -6.12 0.43
N ALA A 41 -5.86 -6.29 1.75
CA ALA A 41 -5.60 -7.60 2.38
C ALA A 41 -6.54 -8.68 1.83
N LEU A 42 -7.85 -8.41 1.82
CA LEU A 42 -8.87 -9.31 1.24
C LEU A 42 -8.62 -9.59 -0.24
N HIS A 43 -8.27 -8.55 -1.01
CA HIS A 43 -7.98 -8.70 -2.44
C HIS A 43 -6.79 -9.62 -2.69
N PHE A 44 -5.69 -9.48 -1.97
CA PHE A 44 -4.51 -10.30 -2.17
C PHE A 44 -4.68 -11.72 -1.58
N ALA A 45 -5.36 -11.88 -0.45
CA ALA A 45 -5.69 -13.19 0.09
C ALA A 45 -6.56 -14.00 -0.88
N ALA A 46 -7.57 -13.38 -1.50
CA ALA A 46 -8.39 -14.03 -2.54
C ALA A 46 -7.59 -14.45 -3.79
N ARG A 47 -6.41 -13.85 -4.01
CA ARG A 47 -5.46 -14.21 -5.07
C ARG A 47 -4.43 -15.25 -4.63
N GLY A 48 -4.57 -15.79 -3.41
CA GLY A 48 -3.71 -16.83 -2.86
C GLY A 48 -2.44 -16.31 -2.16
N ALA A 49 -2.34 -15.02 -1.89
CA ALA A 49 -1.23 -14.47 -1.09
C ALA A 49 -1.43 -14.75 0.41
N ARG A 50 -0.33 -14.69 1.16
CA ARG A 50 -0.32 -14.68 2.64
C ARG A 50 -0.11 -13.25 3.09
N VAL A 51 -1.14 -12.65 3.69
CA VAL A 51 -1.15 -11.23 4.01
C VAL A 51 -0.94 -11.00 5.50
N VAL A 52 -0.02 -10.12 5.85
CA VAL A 52 0.10 -9.51 7.18
C VAL A 52 -0.56 -8.14 7.08
N ALA A 53 -1.70 -7.98 7.75
CA ALA A 53 -2.51 -6.76 7.77
C ALA A 53 -2.25 -6.01 9.09
N VAL A 54 -1.63 -4.84 8.99
CA VAL A 54 -1.21 -4.03 10.16
C VAL A 54 -2.03 -2.77 10.24
N ASP A 55 -2.65 -2.51 11.38
CA ASP A 55 -3.36 -1.25 11.67
C ASP A 55 -3.41 -0.99 13.18
N ARG A 56 -3.70 0.25 13.57
CA ARG A 56 -3.95 0.62 14.97
C ARG A 56 -5.42 0.50 15.40
N ASP A 57 -6.34 0.35 14.44
CA ASP A 57 -7.77 0.19 14.71
C ASP A 57 -8.11 -1.29 14.94
N ALA A 58 -8.20 -1.67 16.22
CA ALA A 58 -8.58 -3.03 16.61
C ALA A 58 -9.97 -3.43 16.08
N THR A 59 -10.90 -2.47 15.92
CA THR A 59 -12.25 -2.74 15.40
C THR A 59 -12.18 -3.10 13.91
N ALA A 60 -11.36 -2.38 13.16
CA ALA A 60 -11.14 -2.68 11.75
C ALA A 60 -10.47 -4.06 11.59
N LEU A 61 -9.42 -4.34 12.34
CA LEU A 61 -8.71 -5.62 12.30
C LEU A 61 -9.60 -6.80 12.71
N ALA A 62 -10.52 -6.62 13.66
CA ALA A 62 -11.45 -7.67 14.08
C ALA A 62 -12.31 -8.19 12.92
N THR A 63 -12.57 -7.38 11.89
CA THR A 63 -13.31 -7.81 10.69
C THR A 63 -12.53 -8.77 9.81
N LEU A 64 -11.22 -8.84 9.96
CA LEU A 64 -10.31 -9.70 9.21
C LEU A 64 -9.94 -10.97 9.96
N THR A 65 -10.34 -11.08 11.24
CA THR A 65 -10.02 -12.24 12.08
C THR A 65 -10.66 -13.51 11.51
N GLY A 66 -9.85 -14.56 11.32
CA GLY A 66 -10.31 -15.84 10.79
C GLY A 66 -10.47 -15.89 9.27
N VAL A 67 -10.16 -14.80 8.56
CA VAL A 67 -10.13 -14.82 7.09
C VAL A 67 -8.92 -15.63 6.63
N PRO A 68 -9.11 -16.70 5.82
CA PRO A 68 -7.99 -17.52 5.35
C PRO A 68 -6.95 -16.68 4.59
N GLY A 69 -5.68 -16.89 4.92
CA GLY A 69 -4.57 -16.19 4.29
C GLY A 69 -4.28 -14.78 4.83
N ILE A 70 -5.01 -14.33 5.87
CA ILE A 70 -4.76 -13.04 6.52
C ILE A 70 -4.34 -13.26 7.98
N GLU A 71 -3.20 -12.69 8.34
CA GLU A 71 -2.71 -12.51 9.70
C GLU A 71 -2.89 -11.03 10.07
N THR A 72 -3.59 -10.74 11.18
CA THR A 72 -3.79 -9.36 11.64
C THR A 72 -2.79 -9.01 12.73
N GLN A 73 -2.25 -7.80 12.68
CA GLN A 73 -1.33 -7.28 13.68
C GLN A 73 -1.77 -5.89 14.14
N LEU A 74 -2.13 -5.78 15.42
CA LEU A 74 -2.45 -4.50 16.05
C LEU A 74 -1.16 -3.76 16.39
N ALA A 75 -0.94 -2.61 15.74
CA ALA A 75 0.22 -1.76 16.02
C ALA A 75 -0.09 -0.30 15.66
N ASP A 76 0.38 0.62 16.51
CA ASP A 76 0.49 2.02 16.14
C ASP A 76 1.83 2.23 15.40
N LEU A 77 1.75 2.52 14.13
CA LEU A 77 2.92 2.70 13.26
C LEU A 77 3.65 4.05 13.52
N GLU A 78 3.11 4.89 14.39
CA GLU A 78 3.64 6.21 14.71
C GLU A 78 4.29 6.28 16.11
N ASP A 79 4.26 5.17 16.87
CA ASP A 79 4.88 5.08 18.21
C ASP A 79 6.40 4.82 18.18
N GLY A 80 6.97 4.67 16.99
CA GLY A 80 8.40 4.40 16.79
C GLY A 80 8.77 2.92 16.83
N VAL A 81 7.81 2.01 17.05
CA VAL A 81 8.06 0.57 17.05
C VAL A 81 7.70 -0.03 15.69
N TRP A 82 8.71 -0.50 14.96
CA TRP A 82 8.52 -1.25 13.73
C TRP A 82 8.28 -2.73 14.01
N THR A 83 7.02 -3.11 14.15
CA THR A 83 6.61 -4.44 14.63
C THR A 83 6.91 -5.60 13.67
N VAL A 84 7.31 -5.29 12.43
CA VAL A 84 7.68 -6.28 11.40
C VAL A 84 9.17 -6.16 11.00
N ALA A 85 10.02 -5.63 11.89
CA ALA A 85 11.44 -5.31 11.64
C ALA A 85 12.25 -6.49 11.06
N ASP A 86 12.03 -7.70 11.58
CA ASP A 86 12.79 -8.90 11.20
C ASP A 86 12.13 -9.70 10.07
N GLN A 87 11.08 -9.15 9.47
CA GLN A 87 10.32 -9.80 8.42
C GLN A 87 10.70 -9.28 7.05
N ARG A 88 10.53 -10.13 6.03
CA ARG A 88 10.68 -9.78 4.62
C ARG A 88 9.40 -10.10 3.89
N PHE A 89 9.03 -9.22 2.96
CA PHE A 89 7.79 -9.31 2.20
C PHE A 89 8.07 -9.31 0.71
N ASP A 90 7.42 -10.20 -0.01
CA ASP A 90 7.44 -10.24 -1.47
C ASP A 90 6.68 -9.07 -2.07
N ALA A 91 5.76 -8.48 -1.30
CA ALA A 91 5.13 -7.22 -1.65
C ALA A 91 4.75 -6.40 -0.41
N ILE A 92 4.79 -5.07 -0.57
CA ILE A 92 4.29 -4.11 0.41
C ILE A 92 3.27 -3.21 -0.28
N VAL A 93 2.10 -3.08 0.35
CA VAL A 93 1.00 -2.26 -0.13
C VAL A 93 0.72 -1.17 0.91
N VAL A 94 0.70 0.07 0.46
CA VAL A 94 0.37 1.24 1.29
C VAL A 94 -0.67 2.08 0.57
N SER A 95 -1.78 2.36 1.20
CA SER A 95 -2.84 3.18 0.62
C SER A 95 -3.39 4.17 1.62
N HIS A 96 -3.44 5.44 1.23
CA HIS A 96 -3.97 6.55 2.03
C HIS A 96 -3.30 6.72 3.41
N TYR A 97 -2.02 6.40 3.49
CA TYR A 97 -1.22 6.53 4.69
C TYR A 97 0.15 7.13 4.37
N LEU A 98 0.64 8.01 5.23
CA LEU A 98 1.98 8.60 5.14
C LEU A 98 2.52 8.85 6.55
N HIS A 99 3.59 8.13 6.88
CA HIS A 99 4.43 8.41 8.04
C HIS A 99 5.90 8.33 7.61
N ARG A 100 6.52 9.49 7.40
CA ARG A 100 7.87 9.60 6.82
C ARG A 100 8.95 8.83 7.55
N PRO A 101 8.95 8.77 8.92
CA PRO A 101 9.94 7.96 9.65
C PRO A 101 9.95 6.47 9.28
N LEU A 102 8.83 5.92 8.79
CA LEU A 102 8.75 4.51 8.38
C LEU A 102 9.25 4.23 6.95
N LEU A 103 9.39 5.23 6.09
CA LEU A 103 9.66 5.01 4.67
C LEU A 103 10.93 4.20 4.41
N VAL A 104 11.99 4.47 5.19
CA VAL A 104 13.26 3.73 5.08
C VAL A 104 13.10 2.27 5.53
N GLN A 105 12.42 2.06 6.65
CA GLN A 105 12.18 0.73 7.21
C GLN A 105 11.27 -0.11 6.31
N LEU A 106 10.27 0.53 5.70
CA LEU A 106 9.37 -0.09 4.73
C LEU A 106 10.14 -0.63 3.53
N CYS A 107 11.02 0.17 2.93
CA CYS A 107 11.85 -0.29 1.82
C CYS A 107 12.82 -1.40 2.25
N ALA A 108 13.37 -1.33 3.46
CA ALA A 108 14.26 -2.37 4.00
C ALA A 108 13.53 -3.69 4.27
N ALA A 109 12.22 -3.68 4.52
CA ALA A 109 11.42 -4.89 4.72
C ALA A 109 11.01 -5.57 3.40
N LEU A 110 11.25 -4.94 2.25
CA LEU A 110 10.95 -5.52 0.95
C LEU A 110 12.00 -6.58 0.57
N ALA A 111 11.56 -7.70 0.00
CA ALA A 111 12.44 -8.70 -0.58
C ALA A 111 13.21 -8.11 -1.77
N ALA A 112 14.37 -8.70 -2.10
CA ALA A 112 15.26 -8.17 -3.15
C ALA A 112 14.60 -8.11 -4.54
N ASP A 113 13.60 -8.96 -4.81
CA ASP A 113 12.78 -8.99 -6.03
C ASP A 113 11.32 -8.53 -5.76
N GLY A 114 11.06 -8.00 -4.57
CA GLY A 114 9.73 -7.66 -4.10
C GLY A 114 9.09 -6.49 -4.84
N THR A 115 7.80 -6.29 -4.61
CA THR A 115 6.99 -5.24 -5.25
C THR A 115 6.49 -4.25 -4.20
N LEU A 116 6.72 -2.95 -4.41
CA LEU A 116 6.12 -1.87 -3.65
C LEU A 116 4.98 -1.24 -4.45
N LEU A 117 3.77 -1.26 -3.88
CA LEU A 117 2.60 -0.52 -4.39
C LEU A 117 2.22 0.53 -3.37
N TYR A 118 2.40 1.79 -3.73
CA TYR A 118 2.10 2.91 -2.84
C TYR A 118 1.16 3.90 -3.51
N GLU A 119 0.09 4.29 -2.83
CA GLU A 119 -0.83 5.35 -3.26
C GLU A 119 -1.23 6.18 -2.05
N THR A 120 -0.97 7.51 -2.06
CA THR A 120 -1.48 8.39 -1.01
C THR A 120 -1.60 9.83 -1.50
N PHE A 121 -2.15 10.68 -0.63
CA PHE A 121 -2.45 12.07 -0.92
C PHE A 121 -1.17 12.91 -1.06
N ALA A 122 -1.23 13.94 -1.91
CA ALA A 122 -0.12 14.85 -2.18
C ALA A 122 -0.55 16.31 -1.99
N LEU A 123 0.43 17.21 -1.91
CA LEU A 123 0.21 18.66 -1.82
C LEU A 123 -0.72 19.14 -2.94
N GLY A 124 -1.65 19.99 -2.60
CA GLY A 124 -2.78 20.42 -3.42
C GLY A 124 -4.09 19.73 -3.04
N ASN A 125 -4.05 18.60 -2.30
CA ASN A 125 -5.25 17.89 -1.86
C ASN A 125 -6.09 18.72 -0.86
N GLU A 126 -5.46 19.61 -0.12
CA GLU A 126 -6.11 20.52 0.84
C GLU A 126 -7.21 21.38 0.21
N ALA A 127 -7.14 21.60 -1.10
CA ALA A 127 -8.18 22.31 -1.85
C ALA A 127 -9.45 21.45 -2.10
N TYR A 128 -9.34 20.14 -1.94
CA TYR A 128 -10.43 19.18 -2.27
C TYR A 128 -10.98 18.45 -1.03
N GLY A 129 -10.26 18.49 0.10
CA GLY A 129 -10.74 17.85 1.32
C GLY A 129 -9.65 17.39 2.27
N ARG A 130 -9.92 16.29 2.95
CA ARG A 130 -8.95 15.71 3.90
C ARG A 130 -8.19 14.53 3.25
N PRO A 131 -6.92 14.32 3.66
CA PRO A 131 -6.13 15.13 4.58
C PRO A 131 -5.77 16.50 3.98
N ALA A 132 -5.74 17.52 4.86
CA ALA A 132 -5.34 18.89 4.51
C ALA A 132 -4.05 19.33 5.24
N ASN A 133 -3.62 18.57 6.26
CA ASN A 133 -2.36 18.84 6.94
C ASN A 133 -1.18 18.44 6.05
N PRO A 134 -0.25 19.37 5.73
CA PRO A 134 0.92 19.09 4.89
C PRO A 134 1.80 17.92 5.37
N ALA A 135 1.79 17.62 6.68
CA ALA A 135 2.52 16.49 7.23
C ALA A 135 2.05 15.14 6.66
N PHE A 136 0.80 15.05 6.21
CA PHE A 136 0.18 13.87 5.61
C PHE A 136 0.07 13.95 4.09
N LEU A 137 0.70 14.95 3.48
CA LEU A 137 0.69 15.16 2.03
C LEU A 137 2.11 15.00 1.47
N LEU A 138 2.23 14.18 0.44
CA LEU A 138 3.50 14.01 -0.26
C LEU A 138 3.88 15.29 -1.02
N ARG A 139 5.16 15.65 -0.96
CA ARG A 139 5.73 16.67 -1.84
C ARG A 139 5.76 16.15 -3.29
N PRO A 140 5.75 17.04 -4.30
CA PRO A 140 5.89 16.60 -5.68
C PRO A 140 7.10 15.68 -5.89
N GLY A 141 6.86 14.47 -6.45
CA GLY A 141 7.90 13.48 -6.73
C GLY A 141 8.44 12.70 -5.52
N GLU A 142 7.89 12.86 -4.31
CA GLU A 142 8.46 12.26 -3.10
C GLU A 142 8.49 10.73 -3.14
N LEU A 143 7.55 10.06 -3.80
CA LEU A 143 7.63 8.60 -3.98
C LEU A 143 8.72 8.16 -4.98
N LEU A 144 9.10 9.02 -5.94
CA LEU A 144 10.26 8.76 -6.81
C LEU A 144 11.56 8.91 -6.02
N GLU A 145 11.65 9.93 -5.14
CA GLU A 145 12.78 10.10 -4.22
C GLU A 145 12.91 8.87 -3.32
N LEU A 146 11.79 8.37 -2.76
CA LEU A 146 11.78 7.16 -1.93
C LEU A 146 12.37 5.96 -2.68
N ALA A 147 11.93 5.72 -3.92
CA ALA A 147 12.41 4.59 -4.72
C ALA A 147 13.92 4.71 -5.02
N ALA A 148 14.40 5.91 -5.31
CA ALA A 148 15.81 6.19 -5.62
C ALA A 148 16.71 6.07 -4.37
N LEU A 149 16.23 6.49 -3.20
CA LEU A 149 16.99 6.49 -1.94
C LEU A 149 16.90 5.18 -1.16
N ALA A 150 16.00 4.26 -1.55
CA ALA A 150 15.93 2.93 -0.97
C ALA A 150 17.28 2.21 -1.10
N THR A 151 17.62 1.36 -0.14
CA THR A 151 18.87 0.60 -0.14
C THR A 151 18.57 -0.89 -0.02
N PRO A 152 18.71 -1.65 -1.14
CA PRO A 152 19.04 -1.18 -2.51
C PRO A 152 17.91 -0.38 -3.16
N SER A 153 18.25 0.47 -4.15
CA SER A 153 17.28 1.29 -4.87
C SER A 153 16.25 0.44 -5.62
N LEU A 154 15.03 0.94 -5.68
CA LEU A 154 13.94 0.27 -6.39
C LEU A 154 13.86 0.75 -7.84
N THR A 155 13.48 -0.16 -8.73
CA THR A 155 13.19 0.18 -10.13
C THR A 155 11.71 0.56 -10.27
N VAL A 156 11.46 1.79 -10.72
CA VAL A 156 10.10 2.29 -10.94
C VAL A 156 9.50 1.63 -12.19
N VAL A 157 8.37 0.94 -12.01
CA VAL A 157 7.58 0.36 -13.10
C VAL A 157 6.57 1.38 -13.63
N ALA A 158 5.91 2.10 -12.70
CA ALA A 158 4.95 3.15 -13.05
C ALA A 158 4.86 4.19 -11.93
N PHE A 159 4.61 5.43 -12.32
CA PHE A 159 4.37 6.55 -11.42
C PHE A 159 3.29 7.45 -11.99
N GLU A 160 2.37 7.88 -11.14
CA GLU A 160 1.37 8.90 -11.47
C GLU A 160 1.32 9.93 -10.35
N GLN A 161 1.16 11.20 -10.73
CA GLN A 161 0.97 12.30 -9.79
C GLN A 161 -0.01 13.30 -10.39
N GLY A 162 -0.97 13.75 -9.60
CA GLY A 162 -1.90 14.81 -9.99
C GLY A 162 -3.30 14.62 -9.45
N LEU A 163 -4.22 15.37 -10.03
CA LEU A 163 -5.63 15.32 -9.71
C LEU A 163 -6.23 14.01 -10.24
N ALA A 164 -6.87 13.27 -9.35
CA ALA A 164 -7.55 12.02 -9.65
C ALA A 164 -8.97 12.03 -9.09
N ASP A 165 -9.82 11.13 -9.56
CA ASP A 165 -11.11 10.85 -8.95
C ASP A 165 -11.00 9.62 -8.05
N ILE A 166 -11.45 9.75 -6.79
CA ILE A 166 -11.59 8.64 -5.86
C ILE A 166 -13.09 8.47 -5.58
N SER A 167 -13.73 7.55 -6.29
CA SER A 167 -15.16 7.24 -6.10
C SER A 167 -16.05 8.48 -6.20
N GLY A 168 -15.87 9.30 -7.22
CA GLY A 168 -16.64 10.51 -7.48
C GLY A 168 -16.18 11.74 -6.68
N ARG A 169 -15.00 11.69 -6.07
CA ARG A 169 -14.41 12.81 -5.32
C ARG A 169 -13.03 13.15 -5.85
N PRO A 170 -12.78 14.41 -6.20
CA PRO A 170 -11.45 14.83 -6.63
C PRO A 170 -10.45 14.74 -5.45
N ALA A 171 -9.25 14.29 -5.76
CA ALA A 171 -8.14 14.23 -4.81
C ALA A 171 -6.80 14.37 -5.54
N VAL A 172 -5.82 15.00 -4.90
CA VAL A 172 -4.45 15.04 -5.44
C VAL A 172 -3.66 13.89 -4.84
N LEU A 173 -3.14 13.03 -5.71
CA LEU A 173 -2.46 11.78 -5.32
C LEU A 173 -1.06 11.70 -5.94
N GLN A 174 -0.20 10.94 -5.27
CA GLN A 174 0.92 10.24 -5.89
C GLN A 174 0.72 8.74 -5.79
N ARG A 175 1.16 8.03 -6.83
CA ARG A 175 1.04 6.60 -7.00
C ARG A 175 2.34 6.04 -7.54
N LEU A 176 2.85 5.00 -6.92
CA LEU A 176 4.07 4.30 -7.30
C LEU A 176 3.82 2.80 -7.39
N ALA A 177 4.29 2.20 -8.47
CA ALA A 177 4.56 0.78 -8.57
C ALA A 177 6.06 0.62 -8.84
N ALA A 178 6.78 -0.02 -7.92
CA ALA A 178 8.21 -0.22 -8.04
C ALA A 178 8.57 -1.65 -7.66
N VAL A 179 9.71 -2.14 -8.15
CA VAL A 179 10.19 -3.49 -7.88
C VAL A 179 11.64 -3.45 -7.39
N GLY A 180 12.01 -4.44 -6.61
CA GLY A 180 13.38 -4.62 -6.14
C GLY A 180 14.35 -4.95 -7.28
N PRO A 181 15.66 -4.70 -7.09
CA PRO A 181 16.69 -4.82 -8.15
C PRO A 181 16.92 -6.26 -8.62
N ALA A 182 16.54 -7.26 -7.82
CA ALA A 182 16.66 -8.67 -8.24
C ALA A 182 15.48 -9.14 -9.09
N ARG A 183 14.49 -8.29 -9.34
CA ARG A 183 13.34 -8.61 -10.19
C ARG A 183 13.78 -8.80 -11.63
N THR A 184 13.31 -9.86 -12.27
CA THR A 184 13.52 -10.06 -13.71
C THR A 184 12.94 -8.88 -14.49
N TRP A 185 13.77 -8.24 -15.30
CA TRP A 185 13.39 -7.09 -16.12
C TRP A 185 13.20 -7.48 -17.59
N PRO A 186 12.25 -6.91 -18.34
CA PRO A 186 11.18 -6.04 -17.86
C PRO A 186 10.01 -6.82 -17.25
N PRO A 187 9.35 -6.28 -16.21
CA PRO A 187 8.08 -6.84 -15.75
C PRO A 187 6.97 -6.55 -16.75
N ALA A 188 5.95 -7.41 -16.80
CA ALA A 188 4.75 -7.12 -17.58
C ALA A 188 4.05 -5.86 -17.02
N LEU A 189 3.48 -5.02 -17.89
CA LEU A 189 2.72 -3.83 -17.48
C LEU A 189 1.23 -4.11 -17.26
N ASP A 190 0.75 -5.23 -17.77
CA ASP A 190 -0.64 -5.65 -17.63
C ASP A 190 -0.77 -7.19 -17.63
N THR A 191 -1.97 -7.67 -17.30
CA THR A 191 -2.28 -9.11 -17.23
C THR A 191 -2.66 -9.72 -18.58
N ARG A 192 -2.49 -9.02 -19.70
CA ARG A 192 -2.81 -9.62 -21.01
C ARG A 192 -1.91 -10.82 -21.26
N PRO A 193 -2.46 -11.98 -21.64
CA PRO A 193 -1.65 -13.13 -22.01
C PRO A 193 -0.71 -12.73 -23.17
N ALA A 194 0.54 -13.17 -23.09
CA ALA A 194 1.43 -13.07 -24.24
C ALA A 194 0.75 -13.78 -25.43
N ARG A 195 0.67 -13.09 -26.56
CA ARG A 195 0.13 -13.67 -27.81
C ARG A 195 1.07 -14.73 -28.34
#